data_bd5c2676a56825ba89f6e455e0e7c8c5
#
_entry.id   bd5c2676a56825ba89f6e455e0e7c8c5
#
_cell.length_a   1.000
_cell.length_b   1.000
_cell.length_c   1.000
_cell.angle_alpha   90.00
_cell.angle_beta   90.00
_cell.angle_gamma   90.00
#
_symmetry.space_group_name_H-M   'P 1'
#
loop_
_entity.id
_entity.type
_entity.pdbx_description
1 polymer ?
#
loop_
_entity_poly.entity_id
_entity_poly.type
_entity_poly.pdbx_seq_one_letter_code
_entity_poly.pdbx_strand_id
1 'polypeptide(L)'
;MGDLRDRAKYLTYTKLAAGMANIPEAWAHWIAGTVARTMSMRSGPGTPLAMSQRHLHRTLASECVEGVEPDPALVRRWARRTFREYGHYWADGARLPFESEAGIRSEFQLERGRDHLEAARALGRGYVMALPHVGSWEWGGAWLALEGYPMTAVMEELHPPELFEWFVAQRKAMGLTPVPLGEGSSGPLIRAIKAHKVAGLVSDRDMVGNGVEVTFFGEKTTLPGGAATLALRTGAPLLPVVVYSAPGNWHSGEVHAPLDTTRTGSLRDDVARITQDLAHVFEMMIRRHPEQWHLYQPNWPSDHEEEGGAKA
;
A
#
# COMPACT_ATOMS: atom_id res chain seq x y z
N MET A 1 -27.50 -17.55 7.29
CA MET A 1 -26.25 -18.21 6.82
C MET A 1 -25.07 -17.21 6.70
N GLY A 2 -25.29 -15.90 6.51
CA GLY A 2 -24.24 -14.86 6.50
C GLY A 2 -23.50 -14.77 7.83
N ASP A 3 -24.21 -14.61 8.93
CA ASP A 3 -23.67 -14.40 10.29
C ASP A 3 -22.67 -15.51 10.74
N LEU A 4 -22.91 -16.77 10.46
CA LEU A 4 -21.98 -17.87 10.81
C LEU A 4 -20.67 -17.82 10.00
N ARG A 5 -20.73 -17.47 8.71
CA ARG A 5 -19.55 -17.32 7.86
C ARG A 5 -18.72 -16.11 8.28
N ASP A 6 -19.39 -15.02 8.58
CA ASP A 6 -18.76 -13.76 9.01
C ASP A 6 -18.07 -13.94 10.36
N ARG A 7 -18.74 -14.58 11.31
CA ARG A 7 -18.16 -14.95 12.60
C ARG A 7 -16.98 -15.92 12.45
N ALA A 8 -17.07 -16.89 11.55
CA ALA A 8 -15.97 -17.80 11.27
C ALA A 8 -14.77 -17.07 10.67
N LYS A 9 -15.00 -16.15 9.72
CA LYS A 9 -13.97 -15.31 9.12
C LYS A 9 -13.26 -14.47 10.19
N TYR A 10 -14.01 -13.75 11.01
CA TYR A 10 -13.48 -12.95 12.11
C TYR A 10 -12.63 -13.79 13.07
N LEU A 11 -13.16 -14.91 13.57
CA LEU A 11 -12.45 -15.78 14.50
C LEU A 11 -11.19 -16.40 13.88
N THR A 12 -11.23 -16.72 12.59
CA THR A 12 -10.07 -17.26 11.88
C THR A 12 -8.96 -16.23 11.83
N TYR A 13 -9.25 -14.99 11.41
CA TYR A 13 -8.25 -13.92 11.35
C TYR A 13 -7.66 -13.59 12.71
N THR A 14 -8.49 -13.39 13.72
CA THR A 14 -8.03 -12.98 15.06
C THR A 14 -7.23 -14.07 15.75
N LYS A 15 -7.62 -15.35 15.60
CA LYS A 15 -6.86 -16.48 16.15
C LYS A 15 -5.55 -16.73 15.41
N LEU A 16 -5.54 -16.60 14.09
CA LEU A 16 -4.30 -16.70 13.30
C LEU A 16 -3.32 -15.57 13.67
N ALA A 17 -3.80 -14.34 13.78
CA ALA A 17 -2.99 -13.21 14.21
C ALA A 17 -2.40 -13.43 15.61
N ALA A 18 -3.23 -13.81 16.57
CA ALA A 18 -2.76 -14.13 17.93
C ALA A 18 -1.77 -15.31 17.93
N GLY A 19 -2.02 -16.34 17.12
CA GLY A 19 -1.09 -17.47 16.96
C GLY A 19 0.27 -17.05 16.41
N MET A 20 0.27 -16.21 15.37
CA MET A 20 1.51 -15.71 14.76
C MET A 20 2.30 -14.79 15.67
N ALA A 21 1.63 -14.01 16.51
CA ALA A 21 2.28 -13.14 17.50
C ALA A 21 3.02 -13.93 18.61
N ASN A 22 2.61 -15.20 18.86
CA ASN A 22 3.14 -16.02 19.95
C ASN A 22 4.21 -17.05 19.51
N ILE A 23 4.57 -17.09 18.25
CA ILE A 23 5.62 -17.97 17.72
C ILE A 23 6.83 -17.14 17.26
N PRO A 24 8.04 -17.75 17.22
CA PRO A 24 9.20 -17.08 16.65
C PRO A 24 8.91 -16.58 15.23
N GLU A 25 9.38 -15.41 14.91
CA GLU A 25 9.09 -14.71 13.64
C GLU A 25 9.45 -15.56 12.41
N ALA A 26 10.61 -16.22 12.42
CA ALA A 26 11.01 -17.11 11.32
C ALA A 26 9.98 -18.22 11.04
N TRP A 27 9.31 -18.74 12.09
CA TRP A 27 8.22 -19.70 11.94
C TRP A 27 6.95 -19.05 11.43
N ALA A 28 6.61 -17.84 11.88
CA ALA A 28 5.47 -17.08 11.38
C ALA A 28 5.62 -16.81 9.88
N HIS A 29 6.77 -16.34 9.43
CA HIS A 29 7.10 -16.14 8.02
C HIS A 29 7.08 -17.43 7.21
N TRP A 30 7.66 -18.52 7.75
CA TRP A 30 7.65 -19.81 7.07
C TRP A 30 6.23 -20.35 6.87
N ILE A 31 5.39 -20.29 7.90
CA ILE A 31 3.99 -20.73 7.85
C ILE A 31 3.21 -19.86 6.85
N ALA A 32 3.27 -18.54 7.02
CA ALA A 32 2.52 -17.60 6.18
C ALA A 32 2.96 -17.67 4.71
N GLY A 33 4.27 -17.74 4.45
CA GLY A 33 4.81 -17.93 3.11
C GLY A 33 4.41 -19.27 2.49
N THR A 34 4.33 -20.35 3.28
CA THR A 34 3.88 -21.65 2.79
C THR A 34 2.38 -21.64 2.45
N VAL A 35 1.54 -21.04 3.30
CA VAL A 35 0.11 -20.86 3.04
C VAL A 35 -0.09 -20.01 1.79
N ALA A 36 0.55 -18.87 1.69
CA ALA A 36 0.46 -17.99 0.53
C ALA A 36 0.93 -18.67 -0.76
N ARG A 37 1.97 -19.51 -0.67
CA ARG A 37 2.45 -20.31 -1.80
C ARG A 37 1.37 -21.29 -2.30
N THR A 38 0.56 -21.88 -1.42
CA THR A 38 -0.54 -22.75 -1.86
C THR A 38 -1.61 -21.97 -2.64
N MET A 39 -1.83 -20.70 -2.32
CA MET A 39 -2.72 -19.82 -3.09
C MET A 39 -2.17 -19.57 -4.50
N SER A 40 -0.83 -19.46 -4.66
CA SER A 40 -0.18 -19.31 -5.97
C SER A 40 -0.22 -20.57 -6.85
N MET A 41 -0.69 -21.71 -6.32
CA MET A 41 -0.85 -22.94 -7.10
C MET A 41 -2.17 -22.98 -7.89
N ARG A 42 -3.12 -22.12 -7.54
CA ARG A 42 -4.36 -21.97 -8.31
C ARG A 42 -4.04 -21.17 -9.56
N SER A 43 -4.11 -21.83 -10.72
CA SER A 43 -3.87 -21.21 -12.02
C SER A 43 -5.17 -21.14 -12.82
N GLY A 44 -5.26 -20.16 -13.71
CA GLY A 44 -6.40 -19.94 -14.61
C GLY A 44 -6.77 -18.47 -14.70
N PRO A 45 -7.57 -18.09 -15.72
CA PRO A 45 -8.07 -16.73 -15.87
C PRO A 45 -8.80 -16.25 -14.59
N GLY A 46 -8.64 -14.97 -14.24
CA GLY A 46 -9.28 -14.36 -13.05
C GLY A 46 -8.70 -14.81 -11.70
N THR A 47 -7.63 -15.61 -11.66
CA THR A 47 -6.96 -15.94 -10.39
C THR A 47 -6.01 -14.84 -9.95
N PRO A 48 -5.76 -14.67 -8.62
CA PRO A 48 -4.76 -13.74 -8.12
C PRO A 48 -3.37 -13.95 -8.72
N LEU A 49 -3.00 -15.20 -9.07
CA LEU A 49 -1.74 -15.50 -9.74
C LEU A 49 -1.71 -14.93 -11.16
N ALA A 50 -2.76 -15.12 -11.94
CA ALA A 50 -2.84 -14.56 -13.31
C ALA A 50 -2.77 -13.02 -13.26
N MET A 51 -3.47 -12.39 -12.32
CA MET A 51 -3.42 -10.94 -12.14
C MET A 51 -2.02 -10.45 -11.74
N SER A 52 -1.38 -11.11 -10.78
CA SER A 52 0.01 -10.80 -10.41
C SER A 52 0.98 -10.95 -11.59
N GLN A 53 0.79 -11.95 -12.45
CA GLN A 53 1.60 -12.12 -13.66
C GLN A 53 1.41 -10.97 -14.64
N ARG A 54 0.19 -10.47 -14.84
CA ARG A 54 -0.08 -9.30 -15.70
C ARG A 54 0.57 -8.04 -15.17
N HIS A 55 0.41 -7.76 -13.88
CA HIS A 55 1.01 -6.58 -13.26
C HIS A 55 2.55 -6.62 -13.35
N LEU A 56 3.16 -7.76 -13.06
CA LEU A 56 4.60 -7.95 -13.18
C LEU A 56 5.08 -7.88 -14.64
N HIS A 57 4.29 -8.41 -15.58
CA HIS A 57 4.58 -8.27 -17.00
C HIS A 57 4.64 -6.79 -17.40
N ARG A 58 3.63 -5.98 -17.03
CA ARG A 58 3.63 -4.53 -17.31
C ARG A 58 4.83 -3.82 -16.67
N THR A 59 5.11 -4.14 -15.40
CA THR A 59 6.26 -3.57 -14.69
C THR A 59 7.56 -3.86 -15.41
N LEU A 60 7.80 -5.10 -15.83
CA LEU A 60 9.01 -5.50 -16.52
C LEU A 60 9.05 -4.99 -17.98
N ALA A 61 7.92 -5.03 -18.71
CA ALA A 61 7.82 -4.53 -20.07
C ALA A 61 8.14 -3.04 -20.17
N SER A 62 7.77 -2.27 -19.16
CA SER A 62 8.05 -0.82 -19.11
C SER A 62 9.55 -0.47 -18.99
N GLU A 63 10.41 -1.45 -18.73
CA GLU A 63 11.87 -1.34 -18.71
C GLU A 63 12.54 -1.95 -19.95
N CYS A 64 11.79 -2.69 -20.76
CA CYS A 64 12.32 -3.31 -21.97
C CYS A 64 12.46 -2.28 -23.10
N VAL A 65 13.36 -2.58 -24.04
CA VAL A 65 13.41 -1.86 -25.31
C VAL A 65 12.10 -2.12 -26.07
N GLU A 66 11.61 -1.10 -26.76
CA GLU A 66 10.36 -1.20 -27.55
C GLU A 66 10.33 -2.47 -28.43
N GLY A 67 9.25 -3.23 -28.32
CA GLY A 67 9.06 -4.49 -29.04
C GLY A 67 9.74 -5.71 -28.40
N VAL A 68 10.37 -5.57 -27.24
CA VAL A 68 10.96 -6.69 -26.49
C VAL A 68 10.03 -7.07 -25.33
N GLU A 69 9.53 -8.30 -25.36
CA GLU A 69 8.67 -8.84 -24.31
C GLU A 69 9.48 -9.42 -23.14
N PRO A 70 9.02 -9.26 -21.89
CA PRO A 70 9.64 -9.89 -20.74
C PRO A 70 9.63 -11.42 -20.84
N ASP A 71 10.71 -12.07 -20.39
CA ASP A 71 10.75 -13.54 -20.32
C ASP A 71 9.58 -14.09 -19.47
N PRO A 72 8.68 -14.89 -20.07
CA PRO A 72 7.56 -15.47 -19.33
C PRO A 72 7.96 -16.34 -18.12
N ALA A 73 9.16 -16.94 -18.15
CA ALA A 73 9.66 -17.72 -17.01
C ALA A 73 10.07 -16.80 -15.84
N LEU A 74 10.63 -15.63 -16.16
CA LEU A 74 10.94 -14.60 -15.18
C LEU A 74 9.67 -14.06 -14.54
N VAL A 75 8.67 -13.68 -15.35
CA VAL A 75 7.36 -13.20 -14.86
C VAL A 75 6.72 -14.22 -13.91
N ARG A 76 6.67 -15.51 -14.31
CA ARG A 76 6.12 -16.57 -13.44
C ARG A 76 6.90 -16.74 -12.13
N ARG A 77 8.23 -16.64 -12.18
CA ARG A 77 9.08 -16.73 -10.98
C ARG A 77 8.80 -15.58 -10.02
N TRP A 78 8.72 -14.37 -10.52
CA TRP A 78 8.41 -13.18 -9.72
C TRP A 78 6.99 -13.22 -9.16
N ALA A 79 5.99 -13.61 -9.96
CA ALA A 79 4.62 -13.76 -9.50
C ALA A 79 4.47 -14.75 -8.32
N ARG A 80 5.23 -15.84 -8.33
CA ARG A 80 5.25 -16.77 -7.17
C ARG A 80 5.95 -16.16 -5.96
N ARG A 81 6.92 -15.29 -6.18
CA ARG A 81 7.64 -14.61 -5.11
C ARG A 81 6.74 -13.56 -4.44
N THR A 82 5.89 -12.85 -5.20
CA THR A 82 4.94 -11.89 -4.60
C THR A 82 4.01 -12.54 -3.59
N PHE A 83 3.57 -13.77 -3.82
CA PHE A 83 2.74 -14.48 -2.83
C PHE A 83 3.48 -14.76 -1.54
N ARG A 84 4.76 -15.14 -1.61
CA ARG A 84 5.57 -15.33 -0.41
C ARG A 84 5.72 -14.03 0.37
N GLU A 85 6.06 -12.94 -0.32
CA GLU A 85 6.20 -11.60 0.30
C GLU A 85 4.87 -11.12 0.88
N TYR A 86 3.73 -11.42 0.22
CA TYR A 86 2.40 -11.16 0.76
C TYR A 86 2.11 -11.97 2.03
N GLY A 87 2.57 -13.21 2.09
CA GLY A 87 2.51 -14.02 3.32
C GLY A 87 3.31 -13.38 4.45
N HIS A 88 4.53 -12.92 4.17
CA HIS A 88 5.35 -12.20 5.15
C HIS A 88 4.67 -10.92 5.63
N TYR A 89 4.15 -10.08 4.71
CA TYR A 89 3.37 -8.90 5.04
C TYR A 89 2.23 -9.18 6.05
N TRP A 90 1.48 -10.28 5.84
CA TRP A 90 0.42 -10.66 6.76
C TRP A 90 0.95 -11.15 8.12
N ALA A 91 2.08 -11.85 8.15
CA ALA A 91 2.74 -12.26 9.39
C ALA A 91 3.23 -11.05 10.17
N ASP A 92 3.89 -10.11 9.50
CA ASP A 92 4.39 -8.87 10.09
C ASP A 92 3.24 -8.01 10.65
N GLY A 93 2.18 -7.79 9.86
CA GLY A 93 1.01 -7.06 10.29
C GLY A 93 0.27 -7.69 11.48
N ALA A 94 0.30 -9.03 11.59
CA ALA A 94 -0.29 -9.75 12.73
C ALA A 94 0.55 -9.59 14.01
N ARG A 95 1.87 -9.47 13.88
CA ARG A 95 2.81 -9.38 15.01
C ARG A 95 3.00 -7.96 15.51
N LEU A 96 3.02 -7.00 14.60
CA LEU A 96 3.33 -5.59 14.87
C LEU A 96 2.59 -4.98 16.08
N PRO A 97 1.27 -5.24 16.32
CA PRO A 97 0.58 -4.71 17.50
C PRO A 97 1.10 -5.22 18.86
N PHE A 98 1.89 -6.29 18.83
CA PHE A 98 2.47 -6.93 20.03
C PHE A 98 3.97 -6.64 20.15
N GLU A 99 4.56 -5.96 19.17
CA GLU A 99 5.97 -5.58 19.23
C GLU A 99 6.20 -4.45 20.23
N SER A 100 7.36 -4.50 20.88
CA SER A 100 7.79 -3.42 21.76
C SER A 100 8.23 -2.19 20.94
N GLU A 101 8.19 -1.00 21.55
CA GLU A 101 8.75 0.20 20.93
C GLU A 101 10.23 0.02 20.53
N ALA A 102 11.01 -0.68 21.36
CA ALA A 102 12.41 -0.98 21.07
C ALA A 102 12.53 -1.94 19.88
N GLY A 103 11.65 -2.94 19.77
CA GLY A 103 11.56 -3.85 18.63
C GLY A 103 11.26 -3.09 17.35
N ILE A 104 10.21 -2.27 17.32
CA ILE A 104 9.85 -1.47 16.15
C ILE A 104 11.01 -0.57 15.71
N ARG A 105 11.71 0.08 16.68
CA ARG A 105 12.88 0.92 16.36
C ARG A 105 14.08 0.13 15.85
N SER A 106 14.28 -1.09 16.32
CA SER A 106 15.42 -1.93 15.90
C SER A 106 15.20 -2.61 14.54
N GLU A 107 13.96 -2.85 14.15
CA GLU A 107 13.58 -3.57 12.92
C GLU A 107 13.17 -2.63 11.78
N PHE A 108 13.14 -1.31 12.02
CA PHE A 108 12.85 -0.32 11.00
C PHE A 108 13.99 0.67 10.83
N GLN A 109 14.40 0.90 9.59
CA GLN A 109 15.38 1.92 9.24
C GLN A 109 14.83 2.86 8.18
N LEU A 110 14.86 4.18 8.45
CA LEU A 110 14.63 5.18 7.41
C LEU A 110 15.94 5.38 6.64
N GLU A 111 16.06 4.69 5.50
CA GLU A 111 17.30 4.69 4.70
C GLU A 111 17.50 5.99 3.93
N ARG A 112 16.40 6.59 3.45
CA ARG A 112 16.46 7.80 2.61
C ARG A 112 15.40 8.82 2.98
N GLY A 113 15.71 10.10 2.77
CA GLY A 113 14.76 11.20 2.84
C GLY A 113 14.40 11.63 4.26
N ARG A 114 15.25 11.38 5.24
CA ARG A 114 15.10 11.98 6.57
C ARG A 114 15.06 13.49 6.51
N ASP A 115 15.90 14.09 5.67
CA ASP A 115 15.94 15.52 5.38
C ASP A 115 14.61 16.04 4.80
N HIS A 116 13.96 15.30 3.90
CA HIS A 116 12.64 15.65 3.38
C HIS A 116 11.56 15.61 4.46
N LEU A 117 11.60 14.57 5.33
CA LEU A 117 10.68 14.44 6.45
C LEU A 117 10.85 15.59 7.45
N GLU A 118 12.08 15.89 7.83
CA GLU A 118 12.40 16.96 8.77
C GLU A 118 12.09 18.34 8.19
N ALA A 119 12.38 18.57 6.91
CA ALA A 119 12.01 19.79 6.21
C ALA A 119 10.49 20.00 6.17
N ALA A 120 9.72 18.95 5.89
CA ALA A 120 8.25 19.02 5.92
C ALA A 120 7.75 19.35 7.33
N ARG A 121 8.31 18.75 8.37
CA ARG A 121 7.99 19.05 9.77
C ARG A 121 8.35 20.49 10.15
N ALA A 122 9.51 20.97 9.71
CA ALA A 122 9.99 22.33 10.01
C ALA A 122 9.10 23.43 9.42
N LEU A 123 8.25 23.14 8.42
CA LEU A 123 7.24 24.06 7.92
C LEU A 123 6.16 24.40 8.95
N GLY A 124 6.13 23.70 10.11
CA GLY A 124 5.16 23.93 11.16
C GLY A 124 3.70 23.72 10.74
N ARG A 125 3.48 22.88 9.76
CA ARG A 125 2.16 22.47 9.25
C ARG A 125 2.18 20.97 8.95
N GLY A 126 0.99 20.34 8.89
CA GLY A 126 0.89 18.93 8.52
C GLY A 126 1.28 18.68 7.07
N TYR A 127 1.44 17.44 6.71
CA TYR A 127 1.81 17.02 5.36
C TYR A 127 1.07 15.75 4.94
N VAL A 128 1.09 15.49 3.65
CA VAL A 128 0.47 14.31 3.04
C VAL A 128 1.57 13.31 2.68
N MET A 129 1.41 12.06 3.08
CA MET A 129 2.21 10.94 2.60
C MET A 129 1.37 10.08 1.68
N ALA A 130 1.85 9.84 0.47
CA ALA A 130 1.24 8.95 -0.50
C ALA A 130 2.16 7.77 -0.77
N LEU A 131 1.62 6.54 -0.79
CA LEU A 131 2.40 5.32 -0.90
C LEU A 131 1.69 4.29 -1.79
N PRO A 132 2.45 3.39 -2.45
CA PRO A 132 1.90 2.22 -3.12
C PRO A 132 1.72 1.07 -2.13
N HIS A 133 0.93 0.03 -2.51
CA HIS A 133 0.80 -1.22 -1.75
C HIS A 133 2.07 -2.08 -1.84
N VAL A 134 3.21 -1.54 -1.39
CA VAL A 134 4.52 -2.22 -1.43
C VAL A 134 5.02 -2.50 -0.02
N GLY A 135 5.46 -3.71 0.22
CA GLY A 135 6.09 -4.15 1.47
C GLY A 135 5.20 -4.00 2.70
N SER A 136 5.76 -3.61 3.83
CA SER A 136 5.09 -3.57 5.15
C SER A 136 4.87 -2.12 5.60
N TRP A 137 3.97 -1.39 4.95
CA TRP A 137 3.72 0.04 5.24
C TRP A 137 3.20 0.30 6.66
N GLU A 138 2.55 -0.66 7.31
CA GLU A 138 2.14 -0.54 8.71
C GLU A 138 3.33 -0.35 9.66
N TRP A 139 4.47 -1.00 9.38
CA TRP A 139 5.71 -0.79 10.15
C TRP A 139 6.22 0.64 10.04
N GLY A 140 6.19 1.21 8.85
CA GLY A 140 6.50 2.62 8.64
C GLY A 140 5.58 3.55 9.41
N GLY A 141 4.28 3.24 9.43
CA GLY A 141 3.29 3.99 10.19
C GLY A 141 3.52 3.92 11.70
N ALA A 142 3.79 2.74 12.24
CA ALA A 142 4.07 2.54 13.65
C ALA A 142 5.38 3.25 14.06
N TRP A 143 6.44 3.10 13.25
CA TRP A 143 7.69 3.81 13.49
C TRP A 143 7.52 5.33 13.46
N LEU A 144 6.79 5.89 12.50
CA LEU A 144 6.50 7.32 12.44
C LEU A 144 5.78 7.81 13.70
N ALA A 145 4.82 7.03 14.21
CA ALA A 145 4.13 7.38 15.45
C ALA A 145 5.08 7.45 16.65
N LEU A 146 6.03 6.50 16.76
CA LEU A 146 7.07 6.49 17.80
C LEU A 146 8.06 7.65 17.68
N GLU A 147 8.33 8.11 16.43
CA GLU A 147 9.20 9.27 16.16
C GLU A 147 8.47 10.62 16.35
N GLY A 148 7.23 10.60 16.83
CA GLY A 148 6.44 11.80 17.11
C GLY A 148 5.82 12.43 15.87
N TYR A 149 5.50 11.60 14.85
CA TYR A 149 4.77 11.99 13.65
C TYR A 149 3.37 11.33 13.63
N PRO A 150 2.39 11.82 14.43
CA PRO A 150 1.08 11.20 14.51
C PRO A 150 0.39 11.20 13.15
N MET A 151 -0.04 10.02 12.70
CA MET A 151 -0.61 9.80 11.37
C MET A 151 -2.09 9.50 11.44
N THR A 152 -2.86 10.14 10.56
CA THR A 152 -4.24 9.77 10.21
C THR A 152 -4.19 9.07 8.85
N ALA A 153 -4.61 7.81 8.80
CA ALA A 153 -4.51 6.98 7.60
C ALA A 153 -5.89 6.50 7.14
N VAL A 154 -6.12 6.56 5.82
CA VAL A 154 -7.32 5.98 5.20
C VAL A 154 -7.19 4.47 5.15
N MET A 155 -8.26 3.75 5.44
CA MET A 155 -8.34 2.31 5.32
C MET A 155 -9.66 1.86 4.69
N GLU A 156 -9.59 0.79 3.90
CA GLU A 156 -10.76 0.14 3.33
C GLU A 156 -11.64 -0.46 4.43
N GLU A 157 -12.96 -0.32 4.30
CA GLU A 157 -13.90 -0.99 5.18
C GLU A 157 -13.93 -2.49 4.86
N LEU A 158 -13.55 -3.30 5.83
CA LEU A 158 -13.54 -4.75 5.69
C LEU A 158 -14.85 -5.36 6.16
N HIS A 159 -15.25 -6.45 5.53
CA HIS A 159 -16.39 -7.25 5.95
C HIS A 159 -15.94 -8.58 6.56
N PRO A 160 -16.48 -9.02 7.69
CA PRO A 160 -17.56 -8.40 8.49
C PRO A 160 -17.11 -7.17 9.31
N PRO A 161 -18.05 -6.34 9.79
CA PRO A 161 -17.76 -5.13 10.57
C PRO A 161 -16.86 -5.38 11.79
N GLU A 162 -17.02 -6.50 12.47
CA GLU A 162 -16.19 -6.88 13.63
C GLU A 162 -14.71 -7.03 13.24
N LEU A 163 -14.44 -7.51 12.01
CA LEU A 163 -13.08 -7.61 11.49
C LEU A 163 -12.51 -6.20 11.22
N PHE A 164 -13.32 -5.31 10.66
CA PHE A 164 -12.93 -3.92 10.47
C PHE A 164 -12.62 -3.24 11.80
N GLU A 165 -13.49 -3.37 12.80
CA GLU A 165 -13.29 -2.82 14.15
C GLU A 165 -12.01 -3.37 14.78
N TRP A 166 -11.73 -4.66 14.60
CA TRP A 166 -10.49 -5.27 15.09
C TRP A 166 -9.25 -4.61 14.44
N PHE A 167 -9.23 -4.43 13.13
CA PHE A 167 -8.12 -3.74 12.45
C PHE A 167 -8.00 -2.27 12.85
N VAL A 168 -9.13 -1.59 13.08
CA VAL A 168 -9.13 -0.22 13.64
C VAL A 168 -8.47 -0.19 15.00
N ALA A 169 -8.81 -1.14 15.88
CA ALA A 169 -8.21 -1.24 17.22
C ALA A 169 -6.70 -1.50 17.15
N GLN A 170 -6.25 -2.40 16.26
CA GLN A 170 -4.83 -2.68 16.06
C GLN A 170 -4.06 -1.42 15.62
N ARG A 171 -4.57 -0.69 14.62
CA ARG A 171 -3.93 0.53 14.14
C ARG A 171 -3.89 1.63 15.19
N LYS A 172 -4.95 1.76 16.01
CA LYS A 172 -4.95 2.68 17.16
C LYS A 172 -3.89 2.30 18.20
N ALA A 173 -3.73 1.01 18.50
CA ALA A 173 -2.69 0.54 19.40
C ALA A 173 -1.27 0.89 18.92
N MET A 174 -1.06 0.96 17.61
CA MET A 174 0.19 1.38 16.97
C MET A 174 0.35 2.92 16.85
N GLY A 175 -0.55 3.71 17.46
CA GLY A 175 -0.49 5.17 17.43
C GLY A 175 -1.07 5.82 16.15
N LEU A 176 -1.72 5.05 15.29
CA LEU A 176 -2.37 5.57 14.09
C LEU A 176 -3.81 6.01 14.38
N THR A 177 -4.33 6.94 13.59
CA THR A 177 -5.75 7.32 13.59
C THR A 177 -6.38 6.82 12.28
N PRO A 178 -7.02 5.65 12.26
CA PRO A 178 -7.64 5.12 11.04
C PRO A 178 -8.93 5.89 10.71
N VAL A 179 -9.14 6.12 9.41
CA VAL A 179 -10.33 6.76 8.84
C VAL A 179 -10.89 5.83 7.75
N PRO A 180 -12.17 5.44 7.82
CA PRO A 180 -12.78 4.65 6.76
C PRO A 180 -12.70 5.33 5.39
N LEU A 181 -12.42 4.57 4.34
CA LEU A 181 -12.47 5.04 2.96
C LEU A 181 -13.92 5.34 2.57
N GLY A 182 -14.17 6.51 1.99
CA GLY A 182 -15.49 6.90 1.53
C GLY A 182 -15.69 8.40 1.50
N GLU A 183 -16.92 8.85 1.22
CA GLU A 183 -17.27 10.27 1.06
C GLU A 183 -16.92 11.13 2.29
N GLY A 184 -16.89 10.58 3.48
CA GLY A 184 -16.54 11.26 4.72
C GLY A 184 -15.05 11.36 5.03
N SER A 185 -14.16 10.68 4.29
CA SER A 185 -12.74 10.52 4.64
C SER A 185 -11.92 11.82 4.55
N SER A 186 -12.25 12.73 3.64
CA SER A 186 -11.49 13.95 3.42
C SER A 186 -11.53 14.93 4.61
N GLY A 187 -12.63 15.03 5.31
CA GLY A 187 -12.79 15.92 6.46
C GLY A 187 -11.82 15.64 7.61
N PRO A 188 -11.75 14.40 8.13
CA PRO A 188 -10.77 13.99 9.13
C PRO A 188 -9.31 14.21 8.70
N LEU A 189 -8.97 13.94 7.43
CA LEU A 189 -7.62 14.15 6.90
C LEU A 189 -7.24 15.63 6.87
N ILE A 190 -8.14 16.50 6.41
CA ILE A 190 -7.92 17.96 6.42
C ILE A 190 -7.75 18.47 7.87
N ARG A 191 -8.55 17.96 8.82
CA ARG A 191 -8.38 18.32 10.24
C ARG A 191 -7.04 17.86 10.79
N ALA A 192 -6.59 16.65 10.43
CA ALA A 192 -5.28 16.14 10.83
C ALA A 192 -4.15 17.02 10.29
N ILE A 193 -4.18 17.39 9.00
CA ILE A 193 -3.19 18.29 8.38
C ILE A 193 -3.20 19.65 9.10
N LYS A 194 -4.37 20.25 9.34
CA LYS A 194 -4.48 21.52 10.07
C LYS A 194 -4.02 21.43 11.53
N ALA A 195 -4.05 20.24 12.11
CA ALA A 195 -3.51 19.96 13.44
C ALA A 195 -2.03 19.54 13.42
N HIS A 196 -1.31 19.83 12.33
CA HIS A 196 0.12 19.55 12.15
C HIS A 196 0.47 18.05 12.17
N LYS A 197 -0.49 17.19 11.78
CA LYS A 197 -0.33 15.74 11.71
C LYS A 197 -0.11 15.28 10.28
N VAL A 198 0.26 14.02 10.13
CA VAL A 198 0.42 13.34 8.84
C VAL A 198 -0.92 12.80 8.35
N ALA A 199 -1.23 13.02 7.08
CA ALA A 199 -2.29 12.31 6.36
C ALA A 199 -1.67 11.23 5.47
N GLY A 200 -1.89 9.96 5.77
CA GLY A 200 -1.36 8.81 5.04
C GLY A 200 -2.41 8.20 4.11
N LEU A 201 -2.06 8.02 2.83
CA LEU A 201 -2.95 7.45 1.81
C LEU A 201 -2.19 6.43 0.95
N VAL A 202 -2.69 5.21 0.88
CA VAL A 202 -2.27 4.26 -0.15
C VAL A 202 -3.00 4.66 -1.43
N SER A 203 -2.26 4.92 -2.52
CA SER A 203 -2.78 5.69 -3.66
C SER A 203 -2.45 5.10 -5.04
N ASP A 204 -2.08 3.83 -5.12
CA ASP A 204 -1.74 3.13 -6.37
C ASP A 204 -2.90 2.32 -6.99
N ARG A 205 -4.10 2.39 -6.40
CA ARG A 205 -5.30 1.71 -6.85
C ARG A 205 -6.56 2.54 -6.63
N ASP A 206 -7.36 2.70 -7.69
CA ASP A 206 -8.68 3.32 -7.60
C ASP A 206 -9.75 2.30 -7.19
N MET A 207 -10.12 2.33 -5.91
CA MET A 207 -11.12 1.42 -5.34
C MET A 207 -12.55 1.93 -5.47
N VAL A 208 -12.71 3.24 -5.72
CA VAL A 208 -14.02 3.92 -5.73
C VAL A 208 -14.52 4.11 -7.16
N GLY A 209 -13.64 4.05 -8.16
CA GLY A 209 -13.97 4.24 -9.57
C GLY A 209 -14.16 5.71 -9.97
N ASN A 210 -13.63 6.64 -9.19
CA ASN A 210 -13.67 8.08 -9.46
C ASN A 210 -12.26 8.70 -9.53
N GLY A 211 -11.27 7.87 -9.81
CA GLY A 211 -9.88 8.27 -9.92
C GLY A 211 -9.58 9.19 -11.09
N VAL A 212 -8.37 9.65 -11.13
CA VAL A 212 -7.81 10.52 -12.16
C VAL A 212 -7.14 9.66 -13.22
N GLU A 213 -7.42 9.90 -14.50
CA GLU A 213 -6.72 9.19 -15.58
C GLU A 213 -5.24 9.54 -15.57
N VAL A 214 -4.41 8.50 -15.60
CA VAL A 214 -2.96 8.57 -15.66
C VAL A 214 -2.40 7.51 -16.61
N THR A 215 -1.18 7.70 -17.05
CA THR A 215 -0.37 6.64 -17.63
C THR A 215 0.45 6.01 -16.51
N PHE A 216 0.28 4.71 -16.29
CA PHE A 216 0.96 3.95 -15.24
C PHE A 216 1.52 2.66 -15.84
N PHE A 217 2.84 2.47 -15.78
CA PHE A 217 3.57 1.42 -16.49
C PHE A 217 3.26 1.36 -17.99
N GLY A 218 3.19 2.52 -18.65
CA GLY A 218 2.98 2.67 -20.08
C GLY A 218 1.54 2.48 -20.54
N GLU A 219 0.59 2.15 -19.68
CA GLU A 219 -0.82 1.92 -20.00
C GLU A 219 -1.74 2.89 -19.25
N LYS A 220 -2.84 3.32 -19.86
CA LYS A 220 -3.82 4.20 -19.23
C LYS A 220 -4.64 3.45 -18.17
N THR A 221 -4.76 4.09 -17.01
CA THR A 221 -5.61 3.64 -15.90
C THR A 221 -6.10 4.83 -15.08
N THR A 222 -6.78 4.58 -13.96
CA THR A 222 -7.15 5.62 -12.99
C THR A 222 -6.45 5.37 -11.65
N LEU A 223 -5.93 6.45 -11.04
CA LEU A 223 -5.41 6.44 -9.68
C LEU A 223 -6.16 7.45 -8.79
N PRO A 224 -6.21 7.23 -7.46
CA PRO A 224 -6.88 8.14 -6.54
C PRO A 224 -6.25 9.54 -6.54
N GLY A 225 -7.00 10.58 -6.89
CA GLY A 225 -6.56 11.98 -6.82
C GLY A 225 -6.60 12.58 -5.40
N GLY A 226 -6.86 11.77 -4.37
CA GLY A 226 -7.06 12.24 -2.99
C GLY A 226 -5.84 12.91 -2.39
N ALA A 227 -4.63 12.35 -2.58
CA ALA A 227 -3.38 12.90 -2.05
C ALA A 227 -3.08 14.28 -2.68
N ALA A 228 -3.17 14.39 -4.01
CA ALA A 228 -3.01 15.65 -4.74
C ALA A 228 -4.06 16.70 -4.31
N THR A 229 -5.32 16.28 -4.19
CA THR A 229 -6.41 17.17 -3.75
C THR A 229 -6.18 17.71 -2.34
N LEU A 230 -5.73 16.86 -1.40
CA LEU A 230 -5.42 17.29 -0.03
C LEU A 230 -4.27 18.30 -0.02
N ALA A 231 -3.17 18.02 -0.72
CA ALA A 231 -2.03 18.92 -0.83
C ALA A 231 -2.43 20.29 -1.39
N LEU A 232 -3.16 20.32 -2.51
CA LEU A 232 -3.62 21.56 -3.15
C LEU A 232 -4.58 22.37 -2.27
N ARG A 233 -5.50 21.70 -1.56
CA ARG A 233 -6.50 22.39 -0.71
C ARG A 233 -5.93 22.90 0.61
N THR A 234 -4.89 22.26 1.12
CA THR A 234 -4.32 22.60 2.43
C THR A 234 -3.00 23.37 2.31
N GLY A 235 -2.37 23.38 1.13
CA GLY A 235 -1.00 23.86 0.93
C GLY A 235 0.05 22.99 1.62
N ALA A 236 -0.33 21.77 2.05
CA ALA A 236 0.58 20.83 2.69
C ALA A 236 1.54 20.19 1.67
N PRO A 237 2.81 19.94 2.02
CA PRO A 237 3.71 19.15 1.18
C PRO A 237 3.15 17.75 0.93
N LEU A 238 3.33 17.23 -0.28
CA LEU A 238 3.01 15.87 -0.67
C LEU A 238 4.30 15.06 -0.83
N LEU A 239 4.51 14.13 0.08
CA LEU A 239 5.69 13.27 0.14
C LEU A 239 5.33 11.87 -0.36
N PRO A 240 5.86 11.40 -1.49
CA PRO A 240 5.80 9.99 -1.84
C PRO A 240 6.69 9.18 -0.89
N VAL A 241 6.17 8.06 -0.37
CA VAL A 241 6.90 7.21 0.57
C VAL A 241 6.73 5.74 0.23
N VAL A 242 7.67 4.89 0.63
CA VAL A 242 7.59 3.44 0.49
C VAL A 242 8.27 2.77 1.68
N VAL A 243 7.79 1.57 2.02
CA VAL A 243 8.40 0.72 3.05
C VAL A 243 8.62 -0.66 2.46
N TYR A 244 9.86 -1.03 2.26
CA TYR A 244 10.22 -2.37 1.79
C TYR A 244 10.46 -3.32 2.95
N SER A 245 10.12 -4.60 2.75
CA SER A 245 10.62 -5.67 3.58
C SER A 245 12.04 -6.03 3.12
N ALA A 246 12.98 -6.13 4.04
CA ALA A 246 14.38 -6.42 3.76
C ALA A 246 14.79 -7.79 4.35
N PRO A 247 15.88 -8.44 3.87
CA PRO A 247 16.35 -9.69 4.43
C PRO A 247 16.71 -9.56 5.91
N GLY A 248 16.38 -10.59 6.71
CA GLY A 248 16.67 -10.58 8.15
C GLY A 248 15.66 -9.82 8.99
N ASN A 249 14.42 -9.76 8.53
CA ASN A 249 13.27 -9.17 9.23
C ASN A 249 13.35 -7.66 9.44
N TRP A 250 14.01 -6.98 8.53
CA TRP A 250 14.14 -5.54 8.53
C TRP A 250 13.11 -4.89 7.62
N HIS A 251 12.72 -3.69 8.01
CA HIS A 251 11.87 -2.82 7.19
C HIS A 251 12.65 -1.56 6.83
N SER A 252 12.72 -1.28 5.54
CA SER A 252 13.44 -0.14 4.99
C SER A 252 12.45 0.90 4.49
N GLY A 253 12.43 2.07 5.13
CA GLY A 253 11.61 3.22 4.72
C GLY A 253 12.36 4.17 3.82
N GLU A 254 11.68 4.71 2.81
CA GLU A 254 12.17 5.80 2.00
C GLU A 254 11.11 6.92 1.91
N VAL A 255 11.55 8.15 2.09
CA VAL A 255 10.76 9.36 1.85
C VAL A 255 11.37 10.08 0.66
N HIS A 256 10.61 10.20 -0.42
CA HIS A 256 11.08 10.90 -1.62
C HIS A 256 10.86 12.41 -1.50
N ALA A 257 11.51 13.17 -2.38
CA ALA A 257 11.34 14.61 -2.45
C ALA A 257 9.85 14.99 -2.61
N PRO A 258 9.42 16.07 -1.95
CA PRO A 258 8.04 16.53 -2.11
C PRO A 258 7.72 16.82 -3.57
N LEU A 259 6.55 16.41 -4.02
CA LEU A 259 6.06 16.74 -5.35
C LEU A 259 5.76 18.24 -5.47
N ASP A 260 5.91 18.78 -6.67
CA ASP A 260 5.50 20.15 -6.96
C ASP A 260 3.98 20.29 -6.97
N THR A 261 3.45 20.91 -5.93
CA THR A 261 2.02 21.20 -5.76
C THR A 261 1.66 22.65 -6.09
N THR A 262 2.49 23.35 -6.84
CA THR A 262 2.22 24.72 -7.31
C THR A 262 0.97 24.74 -8.19
N ARG A 263 0.07 25.70 -7.92
CA ARG A 263 -1.11 25.91 -8.74
C ARG A 263 -0.73 26.53 -10.07
N THR A 264 -1.08 25.87 -11.17
CA THR A 264 -0.78 26.31 -12.54
C THR A 264 -2.03 26.49 -13.39
N GLY A 265 -3.16 25.88 -12.98
CA GLY A 265 -4.38 25.87 -13.72
C GLY A 265 -5.62 25.69 -12.86
N SER A 266 -6.64 25.03 -13.40
CA SER A 266 -7.80 24.64 -12.61
C SER A 266 -7.41 23.59 -11.55
N LEU A 267 -8.22 23.47 -10.50
CA LEU A 267 -7.99 22.42 -9.49
C LEU A 267 -7.95 21.03 -10.13
N ARG A 268 -8.79 20.77 -11.10
CA ARG A 268 -8.88 19.49 -11.81
C ARG A 268 -7.59 19.19 -12.58
N ASP A 269 -7.08 20.17 -13.31
CA ASP A 269 -5.85 20.00 -14.11
C ASP A 269 -4.63 19.82 -13.22
N ASP A 270 -4.53 20.61 -12.13
CA ASP A 270 -3.44 20.46 -11.17
C ASP A 270 -3.51 19.11 -10.44
N VAL A 271 -4.70 18.62 -10.07
CA VAL A 271 -4.86 17.26 -9.49
C VAL A 271 -4.43 16.20 -10.50
N ALA A 272 -4.79 16.34 -11.77
CA ALA A 272 -4.38 15.38 -12.81
C ALA A 272 -2.87 15.36 -13.00
N ARG A 273 -2.22 16.52 -13.11
CA ARG A 273 -0.76 16.63 -13.23
C ARG A 273 -0.05 16.00 -12.04
N ILE A 274 -0.42 16.38 -10.82
CA ILE A 274 0.24 15.88 -9.60
C ILE A 274 0.00 14.38 -9.42
N THR A 275 -1.17 13.86 -9.79
CA THR A 275 -1.46 12.43 -9.73
C THR A 275 -0.62 11.67 -10.75
N GLN A 276 -0.38 12.23 -11.94
CA GLN A 276 0.54 11.66 -12.93
C GLN A 276 2.00 11.68 -12.44
N ASP A 277 2.44 12.77 -11.82
CA ASP A 277 3.79 12.85 -11.23
C ASP A 277 3.96 11.80 -10.12
N LEU A 278 2.92 11.61 -9.29
CA LEU A 278 2.90 10.59 -8.25
C LEU A 278 2.97 9.16 -8.85
N ALA A 279 2.25 8.90 -9.95
CA ALA A 279 2.30 7.62 -10.67
C ALA A 279 3.73 7.30 -11.13
N HIS A 280 4.46 8.26 -11.70
CA HIS A 280 5.86 8.08 -12.11
C HIS A 280 6.78 7.73 -10.93
N VAL A 281 6.57 8.37 -9.76
CA VAL A 281 7.35 8.04 -8.56
C VAL A 281 7.00 6.64 -8.06
N PHE A 282 5.73 6.26 -8.08
CA PHE A 282 5.31 4.90 -7.71
C PHE A 282 5.88 3.83 -8.64
N GLU A 283 5.97 4.11 -9.95
CA GLU A 283 6.65 3.21 -10.89
C GLU A 283 8.10 2.94 -10.46
N MET A 284 8.87 3.99 -10.12
CA MET A 284 10.25 3.83 -9.65
C MET A 284 10.33 2.99 -8.37
N MET A 285 9.43 3.23 -7.41
CA MET A 285 9.37 2.49 -6.15
C MET A 285 9.04 1.01 -6.40
N ILE A 286 8.02 0.73 -7.22
CA ILE A 286 7.57 -0.64 -7.50
C ILE A 286 8.62 -1.41 -8.30
N ARG A 287 9.26 -0.81 -9.31
CA ARG A 287 10.32 -1.45 -10.10
C ARG A 287 11.49 -1.93 -9.25
N ARG A 288 11.80 -1.24 -8.16
CA ARG A 288 12.92 -1.63 -7.29
C ARG A 288 12.69 -2.99 -6.61
N HIS A 289 11.46 -3.27 -6.17
CA HIS A 289 11.06 -4.54 -5.54
C HIS A 289 9.66 -4.96 -6.00
N PRO A 290 9.48 -5.34 -7.29
CA PRO A 290 8.17 -5.65 -7.84
C PRO A 290 7.51 -6.86 -7.19
N GLU A 291 8.30 -7.77 -6.59
CA GLU A 291 7.80 -8.89 -5.81
C GLU A 291 7.11 -8.48 -4.51
N GLN A 292 7.32 -7.28 -4.04
CA GLN A 292 6.69 -6.74 -2.83
C GLN A 292 5.45 -5.91 -3.12
N TRP A 293 5.04 -5.81 -4.38
CA TRP A 293 3.83 -5.10 -4.75
C TRP A 293 2.59 -5.99 -4.58
N HIS A 294 1.79 -5.68 -3.57
CA HIS A 294 0.65 -6.49 -3.11
C HIS A 294 -0.66 -6.14 -3.82
N LEU A 295 -0.62 -5.98 -5.14
CA LEU A 295 -1.78 -5.71 -5.98
C LEU A 295 -2.19 -6.98 -6.73
N TYR A 296 -3.34 -7.56 -6.37
CA TYR A 296 -3.88 -8.81 -6.94
C TYR A 296 -5.26 -8.63 -7.58
N GLN A 297 -5.72 -7.40 -7.68
CA GLN A 297 -7.00 -7.03 -8.28
C GLN A 297 -6.75 -6.28 -9.59
N PRO A 298 -7.76 -6.28 -10.51
CA PRO A 298 -7.69 -5.46 -11.71
C PRO A 298 -7.39 -3.98 -11.39
N ASN A 299 -6.52 -3.36 -12.16
CA ASN A 299 -6.14 -1.96 -12.01
C ASN A 299 -6.10 -1.23 -13.36
N TRP A 300 -6.16 -1.94 -14.47
CA TRP A 300 -6.22 -1.38 -15.82
C TRP A 300 -7.48 -1.86 -16.55
N PRO A 301 -7.99 -1.08 -17.52
CA PRO A 301 -9.11 -1.51 -18.36
C PRO A 301 -8.87 -2.87 -19.02
N SER A 302 -7.66 -3.13 -19.52
CA SER A 302 -7.26 -4.39 -20.14
C SER A 302 -7.31 -5.61 -19.20
N ASP A 303 -7.28 -5.41 -17.89
CA ASP A 303 -7.43 -6.50 -16.92
C ASP A 303 -8.85 -7.10 -16.93
N HIS A 304 -9.86 -6.33 -17.36
CA HIS A 304 -11.26 -6.75 -17.39
C HIS A 304 -11.68 -7.41 -18.71
N GLU A 305 -10.96 -7.17 -19.81
CA GLU A 305 -11.34 -7.62 -21.15
C GLU A 305 -11.30 -9.15 -21.29
N GLU A 306 -10.37 -9.83 -20.60
CA GLU A 306 -10.27 -11.30 -20.66
C GLU A 306 -11.27 -12.03 -19.76
N GLU A 307 -11.84 -11.38 -18.75
CA GLU A 307 -12.94 -11.98 -17.96
C GLU A 307 -14.23 -12.08 -18.78
N GLY A 308 -14.43 -11.19 -19.76
CA GLY A 308 -15.57 -11.24 -20.70
C GLY A 308 -15.47 -12.30 -21.78
N GLY A 309 -14.25 -12.65 -22.23
CA GLY A 309 -14.00 -13.62 -23.30
C GLY A 309 -14.17 -15.11 -22.88
N ALA A 310 -14.20 -15.40 -21.59
CA ALA A 310 -14.36 -16.77 -21.07
C ALA A 310 -15.84 -17.18 -20.84
N LYS A 311 -16.79 -16.29 -21.12
CA LYS A 311 -18.25 -16.51 -20.95
C LYS A 311 -19.03 -16.55 -22.28
N ALA A 312 -18.36 -16.66 -23.42
CA ALA A 312 -18.99 -16.82 -24.74
C ALA A 312 -18.90 -18.26 -25.23
#